data_e6416dd05d7d015b2f1d60899b9755de
#
_entry.id   e6416dd05d7d015b2f1d60899b9755de
#
_cell.length_a   1.000
_cell.length_b   1.000
_cell.length_c   1.000
_cell.angle_alpha   90.00
_cell.angle_beta   90.00
_cell.angle_gamma   90.00
#
_symmetry.space_group_name_H-M   'P 1'
#
loop_
_entity.id
_entity.type
_entity.pdbx_description
1 polymer ?
#
loop_
_entity_poly.entity_id
_entity_poly.type
_entity_poly.pdbx_seq_one_letter_code
_entity_poly.pdbx_strand_id
1 'polypeptide(L)'
;MADDSLRNALIELVRATSAHGITIFLGGGYGLYLKQVHLTSKQERTLLPVDAWPRPRGTPDLDIFLPTEIVVDLHHMVRFREILDELKYKPVAKFMHFEKEVPLGRVRVELLTGPIGFELLDKVHMKKLPRVRPKGEVELHAYLHNEAVALDVEPLVLPLGEDVTVLIPNAFSFLLMKLHACHDRLEDENKQLGRHHALDVYRVLAMLSEPEVELVRRLRLDHRDNVAVIRAAEIAAEFFGSVTSLGVLRMREHALAGEDMRVEEALDMLRELFNAEA
;
A
#
# COMPACT_ATOMS: atom_id res chain seq x y z
N MET A 1 11.23 -4.61 -19.23
CA MET A 1 10.47 -3.88 -20.28
C MET A 1 9.14 -3.30 -19.77
N ALA A 2 8.18 -4.07 -19.21
CA ALA A 2 6.97 -3.47 -18.59
C ALA A 2 7.30 -2.67 -17.32
N ASP A 3 8.26 -3.13 -16.53
CA ASP A 3 8.77 -2.46 -15.33
C ASP A 3 9.37 -1.08 -15.62
N ASP A 4 10.08 -0.93 -16.73
CA ASP A 4 10.67 0.35 -17.14
C ASP A 4 9.61 1.42 -17.45
N SER A 5 8.50 1.03 -18.10
CA SER A 5 7.41 1.96 -18.42
C SER A 5 6.67 2.42 -17.15
N LEU A 6 6.44 1.51 -16.19
CA LEU A 6 5.78 1.83 -14.92
C LEU A 6 6.69 2.70 -14.05
N ARG A 7 7.99 2.37 -13.99
CA ARG A 7 9.01 3.15 -13.29
C ARG A 7 9.13 4.56 -13.84
N ASN A 8 9.18 4.72 -15.16
CA ASN A 8 9.27 6.02 -15.82
C ASN A 8 8.02 6.87 -15.54
N ALA A 9 6.83 6.26 -15.61
CA ALA A 9 5.57 6.92 -15.28
C ALA A 9 5.53 7.39 -13.81
N LEU A 10 6.04 6.58 -12.89
CA LEU A 10 6.18 6.96 -11.48
C LEU A 10 7.17 8.12 -11.29
N ILE A 11 8.32 8.08 -11.95
CA ILE A 11 9.33 9.15 -11.89
C ILE A 11 8.73 10.48 -12.39
N GLU A 12 8.02 10.46 -13.54
CA GLU A 12 7.35 11.64 -14.08
C GLU A 12 6.32 12.20 -13.08
N LEU A 13 5.50 11.32 -12.48
CA LEU A 13 4.48 11.71 -11.52
C LEU A 13 5.10 12.31 -10.25
N VAL A 14 6.10 11.65 -9.65
CA VAL A 14 6.79 12.14 -8.44
C VAL A 14 7.45 13.50 -8.71
N ARG A 15 8.15 13.67 -9.82
CA ARG A 15 8.78 14.96 -10.18
C ARG A 15 7.74 16.08 -10.31
N ALA A 16 6.66 15.81 -11.04
CA ALA A 16 5.63 16.81 -11.26
C ALA A 16 4.90 17.19 -9.97
N THR A 17 4.58 16.23 -9.11
CA THR A 17 3.91 16.50 -7.83
C THR A 17 4.83 17.22 -6.85
N SER A 18 6.08 16.79 -6.72
CA SER A 18 7.07 17.41 -5.83
C SER A 18 7.38 18.85 -6.21
N ALA A 19 7.42 19.20 -7.50
CA ALA A 19 7.60 20.57 -7.98
C ALA A 19 6.49 21.53 -7.50
N HIS A 20 5.36 21.01 -7.06
CA HIS A 20 4.21 21.77 -6.54
C HIS A 20 3.94 21.53 -5.05
N GLY A 21 4.91 20.96 -4.33
CA GLY A 21 4.78 20.68 -2.89
C GLY A 21 3.76 19.60 -2.54
N ILE A 22 3.36 18.78 -3.52
CA ILE A 22 2.41 17.68 -3.30
C ILE A 22 3.20 16.41 -3.02
N THR A 23 3.16 15.96 -1.76
CA THR A 23 3.74 14.69 -1.35
C THR A 23 2.82 13.54 -1.75
N ILE A 24 3.40 12.46 -2.26
CA ILE A 24 2.69 11.22 -2.58
C ILE A 24 3.41 10.02 -1.99
N PHE A 25 2.65 8.97 -1.64
CA PHE A 25 3.19 7.69 -1.20
C PHE A 25 2.79 6.60 -2.20
N LEU A 26 3.72 5.73 -2.52
CA LEU A 26 3.45 4.58 -3.37
C LEU A 26 3.13 3.35 -2.52
N GLY A 27 1.88 2.93 -2.57
CA GLY A 27 1.40 1.71 -1.90
C GLY A 27 1.38 0.49 -2.81
N GLY A 28 0.45 -0.39 -2.49
CA GLY A 28 0.07 -1.53 -3.32
C GLY A 28 1.18 -2.55 -3.62
N GLY A 29 0.98 -3.27 -4.69
CA GLY A 29 1.92 -4.30 -5.12
C GLY A 29 3.23 -3.75 -5.65
N TYR A 30 3.21 -2.58 -6.32
CA TYR A 30 4.41 -1.98 -6.87
C TYR A 30 5.29 -1.36 -5.79
N GLY A 31 4.70 -0.78 -4.74
CA GLY A 31 5.45 -0.31 -3.57
C GLY A 31 6.22 -1.46 -2.89
N LEU A 32 5.58 -2.61 -2.68
CA LEU A 32 6.24 -3.80 -2.15
C LEU A 32 7.33 -4.34 -3.07
N TYR A 33 7.11 -4.32 -4.39
CA TYR A 33 8.11 -4.70 -5.37
C TYR A 33 9.36 -3.82 -5.27
N LEU A 34 9.20 -2.50 -5.23
CA LEU A 34 10.34 -1.57 -5.12
C LEU A 34 11.08 -1.74 -3.78
N LYS A 35 10.36 -1.97 -2.68
CA LYS A 35 10.97 -2.30 -1.39
C LYS A 35 11.83 -3.56 -1.51
N GLN A 36 11.31 -4.64 -2.11
CA GLN A 36 12.04 -5.90 -2.30
C GLN A 36 13.33 -5.69 -3.11
N VAL A 37 13.24 -4.95 -4.24
CA VAL A 37 14.41 -4.62 -5.08
C VAL A 37 15.44 -3.83 -4.28
N HIS A 38 15.00 -2.85 -3.52
CA HIS A 38 15.91 -2.01 -2.70
C HIS A 38 16.65 -2.84 -1.64
N LEU A 39 15.91 -3.61 -0.83
CA LEU A 39 16.51 -4.45 0.22
C LEU A 39 17.50 -5.47 -0.35
N THR A 40 17.16 -6.10 -1.49
CA THR A 40 18.04 -7.03 -2.19
C THR A 40 19.33 -6.32 -2.63
N SER A 41 19.23 -5.11 -3.20
CA SER A 41 20.39 -4.35 -3.68
C SER A 41 21.30 -3.88 -2.55
N LYS A 42 20.75 -3.61 -1.37
CA LYS A 42 21.48 -3.17 -0.17
C LYS A 42 22.01 -4.33 0.68
N GLN A 43 21.56 -5.55 0.40
CA GLN A 43 21.85 -6.73 1.24
C GLN A 43 21.47 -6.49 2.71
N GLU A 44 20.35 -5.78 2.92
CA GLU A 44 19.86 -5.50 4.27
C GLU A 44 19.41 -6.78 4.96
N ARG A 45 19.72 -6.87 6.26
CA ARG A 45 19.26 -7.99 7.08
C ARG A 45 17.79 -7.82 7.39
N THR A 46 17.01 -8.84 7.04
CA THR A 46 15.57 -8.90 7.27
C THR A 46 15.19 -10.11 8.13
N LEU A 47 13.94 -10.15 8.57
CA LEU A 47 13.42 -11.25 9.38
C LEU A 47 13.68 -12.61 8.74
N LEU A 48 13.31 -12.74 7.45
CA LEU A 48 13.60 -13.95 6.69
C LEU A 48 14.65 -13.68 5.63
N PRO A 49 15.53 -14.66 5.33
CA PRO A 49 16.53 -14.50 4.28
C PRO A 49 15.89 -14.40 2.89
N VAL A 50 16.62 -13.80 1.95
CA VAL A 50 16.12 -13.47 0.59
C VAL A 50 15.63 -14.70 -0.18
N ASP A 51 16.23 -15.87 0.04
CA ASP A 51 15.81 -17.14 -0.57
C ASP A 51 14.42 -17.61 -0.11
N ALA A 52 13.99 -17.21 1.09
CA ALA A 52 12.64 -17.47 1.60
C ALA A 52 11.59 -16.48 1.08
N TRP A 53 11.97 -15.44 0.33
CA TRP A 53 11.01 -14.47 -0.19
C TRP A 53 10.28 -15.01 -1.43
N PRO A 54 8.96 -14.72 -1.57
CA PRO A 54 8.27 -15.06 -2.79
C PRO A 54 8.79 -14.21 -3.95
N ARG A 55 8.67 -14.76 -5.16
CA ARG A 55 9.06 -14.02 -6.37
C ARG A 55 8.32 -12.68 -6.45
N PRO A 56 8.98 -11.60 -6.91
CA PRO A 56 8.32 -10.33 -7.09
C PRO A 56 7.11 -10.44 -8.03
N ARG A 57 6.02 -9.79 -7.66
CA ARG A 57 4.82 -9.72 -8.49
C ARG A 57 4.82 -8.41 -9.28
N GLY A 58 4.77 -8.50 -10.59
CA GLY A 58 4.48 -7.35 -11.44
C GLY A 58 3.03 -6.89 -11.24
N THR A 59 2.80 -5.59 -11.27
CA THR A 59 1.49 -4.96 -11.31
C THR A 59 1.51 -3.85 -12.34
N PRO A 60 0.45 -3.62 -13.11
CA PRO A 60 0.36 -2.49 -14.03
C PRO A 60 -0.09 -1.19 -13.35
N ASP A 61 -0.46 -1.26 -12.07
CA ASP A 61 -1.12 -0.18 -11.34
C ASP A 61 -0.17 0.51 -10.37
N LEU A 62 -0.28 1.84 -10.29
CA LEU A 62 0.33 2.69 -9.28
C LEU A 62 -0.73 3.07 -8.24
N ASP A 63 -0.67 2.47 -7.07
CA ASP A 63 -1.53 2.80 -5.94
C ASP A 63 -0.93 4.02 -5.21
N ILE A 64 -1.44 5.21 -5.51
CA ILE A 64 -0.91 6.49 -5.00
C ILE A 64 -1.75 6.96 -3.83
N PHE A 65 -1.16 6.97 -2.64
CA PHE A 65 -1.75 7.58 -1.46
C PHE A 65 -1.40 9.06 -1.38
N LEU A 66 -2.43 9.87 -1.19
CA LEU A 66 -2.33 11.28 -0.90
C LEU A 66 -2.52 11.49 0.60
N PRO A 67 -1.66 12.29 1.26
CA PRO A 67 -1.92 12.77 2.62
C PRO A 67 -3.31 13.39 2.74
N THR A 68 -3.93 13.24 3.90
CA THR A 68 -5.29 13.76 4.13
C THR A 68 -5.36 15.28 3.96
N GLU A 69 -4.29 15.99 4.33
CA GLU A 69 -4.16 17.45 4.17
C GLU A 69 -4.20 17.87 2.70
N ILE A 70 -3.64 17.05 1.80
CA ILE A 70 -3.71 17.28 0.35
C ILE A 70 -5.14 17.03 -0.15
N VAL A 71 -5.77 15.94 0.28
CA VAL A 71 -7.13 15.56 -0.17
C VAL A 71 -8.21 16.53 0.28
N VAL A 72 -8.05 17.18 1.44
CA VAL A 72 -9.01 18.15 1.95
C VAL A 72 -8.81 19.57 1.38
N ASP A 73 -7.69 19.82 0.74
CA ASP A 73 -7.33 21.10 0.16
C ASP A 73 -7.70 21.16 -1.33
N LEU A 74 -8.65 22.06 -1.67
CA LEU A 74 -9.13 22.21 -3.04
C LEU A 74 -8.02 22.63 -4.00
N HIS A 75 -7.11 23.53 -3.57
CA HIS A 75 -6.04 24.04 -4.43
C HIS A 75 -5.06 22.91 -4.81
N HIS A 76 -4.63 22.11 -3.84
CA HIS A 76 -3.77 20.96 -4.10
C HIS A 76 -4.44 19.91 -5.01
N MET A 77 -5.73 19.63 -4.78
CA MET A 77 -6.46 18.65 -5.60
C MET A 77 -6.68 19.14 -7.03
N VAL A 78 -6.98 20.43 -7.23
CA VAL A 78 -7.04 21.04 -8.57
C VAL A 78 -5.68 20.94 -9.26
N ARG A 79 -4.60 21.32 -8.55
CA ARG A 79 -3.26 21.25 -9.12
C ARG A 79 -2.84 19.81 -9.45
N PHE A 80 -3.17 18.85 -8.59
CA PHE A 80 -2.90 17.44 -8.88
C PHE A 80 -3.65 16.96 -10.13
N ARG A 81 -4.91 17.41 -10.30
CA ARG A 81 -5.69 17.10 -11.49
C ARG A 81 -5.04 17.65 -12.77
N GLU A 82 -4.57 18.90 -12.72
CA GLU A 82 -3.82 19.52 -13.83
C GLU A 82 -2.54 18.74 -14.16
N ILE A 83 -1.78 18.30 -13.15
CA ILE A 83 -0.58 17.46 -13.33
C ILE A 83 -0.93 16.16 -14.06
N LEU A 84 -2.02 15.49 -13.68
CA LEU A 84 -2.45 14.28 -14.38
C LEU A 84 -2.77 14.55 -15.85
N ASP A 85 -3.41 15.69 -16.17
CA ASP A 85 -3.69 16.10 -17.54
C ASP A 85 -2.41 16.43 -18.33
N GLU A 86 -1.48 17.19 -17.74
CA GLU A 86 -0.18 17.51 -18.32
C GLU A 86 0.61 16.24 -18.66
N LEU A 87 0.56 15.23 -17.78
CA LEU A 87 1.16 13.92 -17.96
C LEU A 87 0.35 12.97 -18.86
N LYS A 88 -0.80 13.46 -19.42
CA LYS A 88 -1.69 12.74 -20.34
C LYS A 88 -2.41 11.54 -19.73
N TYR A 89 -2.63 11.54 -18.42
CA TYR A 89 -3.53 10.61 -17.78
C TYR A 89 -4.98 11.01 -18.02
N LYS A 90 -5.82 10.04 -18.36
CA LYS A 90 -7.25 10.24 -18.61
C LYS A 90 -8.07 9.55 -17.51
N PRO A 91 -9.15 10.18 -17.01
CA PRO A 91 -10.02 9.54 -16.04
C PRO A 91 -10.74 8.34 -16.69
N VAL A 92 -10.71 7.20 -16.01
CA VAL A 92 -11.38 5.96 -16.46
C VAL A 92 -12.65 5.71 -15.66
N ALA A 93 -12.58 5.84 -14.33
CA ALA A 93 -13.72 5.59 -13.45
C ALA A 93 -13.74 6.55 -12.27
N LYS A 94 -14.90 7.21 -12.07
CA LYS A 94 -15.25 7.96 -10.87
C LYS A 94 -14.21 9.00 -10.39
N PHE A 95 -13.34 9.46 -11.30
CA PHE A 95 -12.25 10.40 -10.99
C PHE A 95 -11.26 9.96 -9.89
N MET A 96 -11.12 8.66 -9.68
CA MET A 96 -10.13 8.04 -8.80
C MET A 96 -9.11 7.21 -9.56
N HIS A 97 -9.52 6.69 -10.73
CA HIS A 97 -8.67 5.88 -11.59
C HIS A 97 -8.36 6.66 -12.86
N PHE A 98 -7.10 6.71 -13.20
CA PHE A 98 -6.57 7.40 -14.36
C PHE A 98 -5.66 6.47 -15.15
N GLU A 99 -5.73 6.51 -16.46
CA GLU A 99 -4.89 5.69 -17.34
C GLU A 99 -4.11 6.57 -18.33
N LYS A 100 -2.88 6.13 -18.60
CA LYS A 100 -2.00 6.70 -19.60
C LYS A 100 -1.53 5.59 -20.53
N GLU A 101 -1.65 5.79 -21.84
CA GLU A 101 -1.05 4.89 -22.82
C GLU A 101 0.47 5.05 -22.81
N VAL A 102 1.17 3.94 -22.82
CA VAL A 102 2.63 3.85 -22.91
C VAL A 102 3.01 2.84 -24.00
N PRO A 103 4.25 2.85 -24.52
CA PRO A 103 4.62 1.99 -25.65
C PRO A 103 4.35 0.50 -25.46
N LEU A 104 4.32 0.01 -24.22
CA LEU A 104 4.14 -1.40 -23.88
C LEU A 104 2.81 -1.68 -23.17
N GLY A 105 1.79 -0.87 -23.36
CA GLY A 105 0.47 -1.07 -22.78
C GLY A 105 -0.08 0.19 -22.10
N ARG A 106 -0.58 0.04 -20.90
CA ARG A 106 -1.16 1.12 -20.10
C ARG A 106 -0.58 1.16 -18.71
N VAL A 107 -0.42 2.35 -18.18
CA VAL A 107 -0.16 2.59 -16.75
C VAL A 107 -1.43 3.15 -16.15
N ARG A 108 -1.89 2.53 -15.07
CA ARG A 108 -3.02 3.01 -14.28
C ARG A 108 -2.51 3.64 -12.99
N VAL A 109 -3.10 4.77 -12.63
CA VAL A 109 -2.96 5.42 -11.32
C VAL A 109 -4.28 5.29 -10.59
N GLU A 110 -4.26 4.74 -9.39
CA GLU A 110 -5.37 4.76 -8.44
C GLU A 110 -5.04 5.72 -7.31
N LEU A 111 -5.98 6.65 -7.02
CA LEU A 111 -5.80 7.65 -5.99
C LEU A 111 -6.49 7.20 -4.70
N LEU A 112 -5.70 7.13 -3.65
CA LEU A 112 -6.05 6.61 -2.34
C LEU A 112 -5.75 7.65 -1.26
N THR A 113 -6.38 7.51 -0.10
CA THR A 113 -6.06 8.31 1.10
C THR A 113 -6.31 7.50 2.36
N GLY A 114 -5.63 7.87 3.43
CA GLY A 114 -5.87 7.33 4.77
C GLY A 114 -7.14 7.90 5.42
N PRO A 115 -7.42 7.51 6.67
CA PRO A 115 -8.58 7.96 7.41
C PRO A 115 -8.59 9.47 7.58
N ILE A 116 -9.75 10.10 7.32
CA ILE A 116 -9.93 11.56 7.50
C ILE A 116 -10.20 11.83 8.98
N GLY A 117 -9.35 12.63 9.59
CA GLY A 117 -9.49 13.08 10.97
C GLY A 117 -10.82 13.82 11.18
N PHE A 118 -11.39 13.68 12.38
CA PHE A 118 -12.69 14.28 12.71
C PHE A 118 -12.71 15.81 12.46
N GLU A 119 -11.60 16.47 12.72
CA GLU A 119 -11.38 17.91 12.53
C GLU A 119 -11.37 18.35 11.06
N LEU A 120 -11.24 17.40 10.13
CA LEU A 120 -11.19 17.67 8.68
C LEU A 120 -12.50 17.28 7.96
N LEU A 121 -13.45 16.64 8.64
CA LEU A 121 -14.70 16.16 8.03
C LEU A 121 -15.55 17.30 7.44
N ASP A 122 -15.47 18.48 8.00
CA ASP A 122 -16.18 19.66 7.49
C ASP A 122 -15.60 20.22 6.19
N LYS A 123 -14.36 19.84 5.82
CA LYS A 123 -13.67 20.27 4.60
C LYS A 123 -13.91 19.37 3.39
N VAL A 124 -14.50 18.20 3.58
CA VAL A 124 -14.67 17.22 2.53
C VAL A 124 -16.13 16.91 2.21
N HIS A 125 -16.33 16.37 1.00
CA HIS A 125 -17.54 15.65 0.64
C HIS A 125 -17.24 14.16 0.65
N MET A 126 -17.95 13.42 1.49
CA MET A 126 -17.96 11.97 1.51
C MET A 126 -19.27 11.45 0.93
N LYS A 127 -19.22 10.58 -0.07
CA LYS A 127 -20.39 9.93 -0.64
C LYS A 127 -20.63 8.57 0.04
N LYS A 128 -21.75 7.92 -0.26
CA LYS A 128 -22.07 6.56 0.22
C LYS A 128 -20.99 5.51 -0.12
N LEU A 129 -20.24 5.71 -1.19
CA LEU A 129 -19.03 4.95 -1.49
C LEU A 129 -17.85 5.64 -0.78
N PRO A 130 -16.79 4.88 -0.38
CA PRO A 130 -15.63 5.43 0.33
C PRO A 130 -14.79 6.34 -0.58
N ARG A 131 -15.43 7.38 -1.15
CA ARG A 131 -14.82 8.40 -1.99
C ARG A 131 -14.82 9.73 -1.28
N VAL A 132 -13.66 10.34 -1.24
CA VAL A 132 -13.41 11.63 -0.61
C VAL A 132 -12.93 12.63 -1.66
N ARG A 133 -13.44 13.85 -1.58
CA ARG A 133 -12.94 15.01 -2.31
C ARG A 133 -13.09 16.26 -1.45
N PRO A 134 -12.34 17.33 -1.69
CA PRO A 134 -12.53 18.59 -0.99
C PRO A 134 -13.91 19.20 -1.32
N LYS A 135 -14.36 20.11 -0.49
CA LYS A 135 -15.47 20.99 -0.83
C LYS A 135 -15.05 21.91 -1.98
N GLY A 136 -15.89 22.01 -3.01
CA GLY A 136 -15.61 22.74 -4.24
C GLY A 136 -15.71 21.83 -5.46
N GLU A 137 -15.42 22.39 -6.63
CA GLU A 137 -15.51 21.67 -7.91
C GLU A 137 -14.12 21.19 -8.34
N VAL A 138 -13.90 19.88 -8.29
CA VAL A 138 -12.73 19.22 -8.84
C VAL A 138 -13.10 17.81 -9.31
N GLU A 139 -12.67 17.47 -10.50
CA GLU A 139 -12.82 16.12 -11.08
C GLU A 139 -11.66 15.21 -10.63
N LEU A 140 -11.42 15.20 -9.33
CA LEU A 140 -10.43 14.35 -8.68
C LEU A 140 -10.98 13.91 -7.33
N HIS A 141 -10.96 12.60 -7.08
CA HIS A 141 -11.36 11.99 -5.82
C HIS A 141 -10.28 11.03 -5.37
N ALA A 142 -10.18 10.81 -4.06
CA ALA A 142 -9.41 9.71 -3.49
C ALA A 142 -10.35 8.63 -2.93
N TYR A 143 -9.92 7.38 -3.00
CA TYR A 143 -10.59 6.27 -2.32
C TYR A 143 -10.11 6.21 -0.87
N LEU A 144 -11.05 6.19 0.08
CA LEU A 144 -10.74 6.18 1.50
C LEU A 144 -10.39 4.76 1.97
N HIS A 145 -9.21 4.60 2.51
CA HIS A 145 -8.73 3.40 3.19
C HIS A 145 -8.58 3.68 4.67
N ASN A 146 -9.58 3.29 5.47
CA ASN A 146 -9.54 3.49 6.92
C ASN A 146 -8.44 2.68 7.60
N GLU A 147 -7.95 1.65 6.96
CA GLU A 147 -6.84 0.80 7.39
C GLU A 147 -5.45 1.37 7.05
N ALA A 148 -5.37 2.45 6.28
CA ALA A 148 -4.10 3.13 6.00
C ALA A 148 -3.69 4.07 7.14
N VAL A 149 -3.63 3.52 8.36
CA VAL A 149 -3.30 4.24 9.59
C VAL A 149 -1.80 4.52 9.66
N ALA A 150 -1.41 5.72 10.08
CA ALA A 150 -0.02 6.15 10.27
C ALA A 150 0.87 6.00 9.01
N LEU A 151 0.27 6.16 7.84
CA LEU A 151 0.91 5.95 6.54
C LEU A 151 2.15 6.84 6.34
N ASP A 152 2.13 8.04 6.87
CA ASP A 152 3.14 9.09 6.78
C ASP A 152 4.17 9.07 7.93
N VAL A 153 3.98 8.19 8.92
CA VAL A 153 4.92 8.06 10.04
C VAL A 153 6.12 7.22 9.62
N GLU A 154 7.30 7.81 9.63
CA GLU A 154 8.57 7.16 9.25
C GLU A 154 8.45 6.31 7.97
N PRO A 155 8.04 6.91 6.84
CA PRO A 155 7.94 6.18 5.58
C PRO A 155 9.32 5.77 5.08
N LEU A 156 9.37 4.66 4.34
CA LEU A 156 10.58 4.26 3.67
C LEU A 156 10.83 5.16 2.45
N VAL A 157 12.00 5.76 2.37
CA VAL A 157 12.42 6.62 1.24
C VAL A 157 13.25 5.81 0.26
N LEU A 158 12.73 5.59 -0.94
CA LEU A 158 13.42 4.81 -1.97
C LEU A 158 13.90 5.68 -3.14
N PRO A 159 15.15 5.52 -3.58
CA PRO A 159 15.65 6.18 -4.78
C PRO A 159 15.03 5.56 -6.04
N LEU A 160 14.48 6.40 -6.92
CA LEU A 160 14.01 6.02 -8.25
C LEU A 160 14.98 6.40 -9.37
N GLY A 161 15.98 7.21 -9.06
CA GLY A 161 17.00 7.71 -9.95
C GLY A 161 17.99 8.56 -9.18
N GLU A 162 18.83 9.34 -9.87
CA GLU A 162 19.85 10.15 -9.21
C GLU A 162 19.28 11.25 -8.31
N ASP A 163 18.13 11.81 -8.69
CA ASP A 163 17.52 13.01 -8.09
C ASP A 163 16.03 12.84 -7.74
N VAL A 164 15.50 11.60 -7.81
CA VAL A 164 14.09 11.31 -7.51
C VAL A 164 13.99 10.22 -6.46
N THR A 165 13.23 10.51 -5.40
CA THR A 165 12.88 9.54 -4.37
C THR A 165 11.37 9.39 -4.29
N VAL A 166 10.89 8.20 -3.95
CA VAL A 166 9.49 7.93 -3.64
C VAL A 166 9.34 7.50 -2.20
N LEU A 167 8.25 7.92 -1.57
CA LEU A 167 7.87 7.48 -0.24
C LEU A 167 7.03 6.21 -0.33
N ILE A 168 7.40 5.22 0.46
CA ILE A 168 6.65 3.97 0.62
C ILE A 168 6.07 3.94 2.04
N PRO A 169 4.80 3.60 2.24
CA PRO A 169 4.24 3.44 3.58
C PRO A 169 5.11 2.53 4.44
N ASN A 170 5.17 2.80 5.74
CA ASN A 170 5.86 1.93 6.67
C ASN A 170 5.24 0.52 6.74
N ALA A 171 5.94 -0.43 7.34
CA ALA A 171 5.53 -1.82 7.39
C ALA A 171 4.21 -2.02 8.18
N PHE A 172 3.94 -1.21 9.22
CA PHE A 172 2.69 -1.25 9.97
C PHE A 172 1.48 -0.95 9.07
N SER A 173 1.53 0.17 8.34
CA SER A 173 0.46 0.54 7.41
C SER A 173 0.27 -0.50 6.31
N PHE A 174 1.36 -1.06 5.77
CA PHE A 174 1.26 -2.15 4.80
C PHE A 174 0.59 -3.40 5.38
N LEU A 175 0.96 -3.82 6.60
CA LEU A 175 0.35 -4.99 7.23
C LEU A 175 -1.15 -4.78 7.43
N LEU A 176 -1.58 -3.62 7.96
CA LEU A 176 -2.99 -3.30 8.11
C LEU A 176 -3.73 -3.41 6.77
N MET A 177 -3.27 -2.68 5.76
CA MET A 177 -3.89 -2.67 4.44
C MET A 177 -3.96 -4.07 3.80
N LYS A 178 -2.92 -4.90 3.95
CA LYS A 178 -2.89 -6.24 3.34
C LYS A 178 -3.74 -7.25 4.10
N LEU A 179 -3.82 -7.16 5.42
CA LEU A 179 -4.72 -7.98 6.23
C LEU A 179 -6.18 -7.69 5.89
N HIS A 180 -6.60 -6.41 5.88
CA HIS A 180 -7.95 -6.02 5.49
C HIS A 180 -8.28 -6.44 4.06
N ALA A 181 -7.41 -6.14 3.09
CA ALA A 181 -7.62 -6.52 1.70
C ALA A 181 -7.68 -8.04 1.50
N CYS A 182 -6.91 -8.83 2.26
CA CYS A 182 -7.01 -10.29 2.26
C CYS A 182 -8.40 -10.74 2.74
N HIS A 183 -8.86 -10.21 3.88
CA HIS A 183 -10.18 -10.51 4.43
C HIS A 183 -11.31 -10.16 3.45
N ASP A 184 -11.32 -8.94 2.92
CA ASP A 184 -12.37 -8.44 2.04
C ASP A 184 -12.47 -9.20 0.70
N ARG A 185 -11.38 -9.87 0.29
CA ARG A 185 -11.30 -10.61 -0.96
C ARG A 185 -11.38 -12.14 -0.80
N LEU A 186 -11.55 -12.65 0.42
CA LEU A 186 -11.61 -14.09 0.66
C LEU A 186 -12.79 -14.76 -0.06
N GLU A 187 -13.92 -14.09 -0.12
CA GLU A 187 -15.14 -14.57 -0.76
C GLU A 187 -15.34 -14.04 -2.19
N ASP A 188 -14.37 -13.27 -2.72
CA ASP A 188 -14.44 -12.75 -4.08
C ASP A 188 -14.48 -13.90 -5.08
N GLU A 189 -15.34 -13.78 -6.11
CA GLU A 189 -15.42 -14.73 -7.22
C GLU A 189 -14.04 -14.93 -7.88
N ASN A 190 -13.27 -13.84 -8.00
CA ASN A 190 -11.88 -13.90 -8.42
C ASN A 190 -10.94 -14.26 -7.26
N LYS A 191 -10.82 -15.55 -6.98
CA LYS A 191 -9.96 -16.10 -5.91
C LYS A 191 -8.49 -15.64 -6.01
N GLN A 192 -8.02 -15.20 -7.17
CA GLN A 192 -6.65 -14.67 -7.33
C GLN A 192 -6.42 -13.40 -6.51
N LEU A 193 -7.42 -12.53 -6.35
CA LEU A 193 -7.27 -11.30 -5.57
C LEU A 193 -6.98 -11.61 -4.09
N GLY A 194 -7.73 -12.54 -3.47
CA GLY A 194 -7.46 -12.96 -2.09
C GLY A 194 -6.08 -13.61 -1.94
N ARG A 195 -5.65 -14.45 -2.89
CA ARG A 195 -4.32 -15.08 -2.90
C ARG A 195 -3.19 -14.04 -2.98
N HIS A 196 -3.36 -13.00 -3.80
CA HIS A 196 -2.38 -11.91 -3.91
C HIS A 196 -2.16 -11.21 -2.57
N HIS A 197 -3.25 -10.83 -1.89
CA HIS A 197 -3.14 -10.13 -0.61
C HIS A 197 -2.60 -11.03 0.50
N ALA A 198 -3.00 -12.30 0.54
CA ALA A 198 -2.45 -13.26 1.50
C ALA A 198 -0.93 -13.44 1.32
N LEU A 199 -0.44 -13.55 0.06
CA LEU A 199 0.99 -13.61 -0.22
C LEU A 199 1.70 -12.29 0.13
N ASP A 200 1.04 -11.15 -0.07
CA ASP A 200 1.60 -9.84 0.29
C ASP A 200 1.76 -9.67 1.80
N VAL A 201 0.87 -10.26 2.65
CA VAL A 201 1.07 -10.30 4.12
C VAL A 201 2.40 -11.00 4.45
N TYR A 202 2.63 -12.20 3.90
CA TYR A 202 3.90 -12.90 4.09
C TYR A 202 5.09 -12.09 3.58
N ARG A 203 4.96 -11.45 2.41
CA ARG A 203 6.02 -10.65 1.80
C ARG A 203 6.41 -9.48 2.69
N VAL A 204 5.45 -8.78 3.29
CA VAL A 204 5.75 -7.68 4.23
C VAL A 204 6.50 -8.22 5.44
N LEU A 205 6.05 -9.32 6.06
CA LEU A 205 6.70 -9.94 7.22
C LEU A 205 8.13 -10.39 6.89
N ALA A 206 8.29 -11.11 5.77
CA ALA A 206 9.61 -11.62 5.35
C ALA A 206 10.66 -10.50 5.18
N MET A 207 10.23 -9.33 4.71
CA MET A 207 11.06 -8.17 4.45
C MET A 207 11.20 -7.20 5.64
N LEU A 208 10.70 -7.53 6.82
CA LEU A 208 10.88 -6.67 8.01
C LEU A 208 12.34 -6.64 8.42
N SER A 209 12.89 -5.44 8.57
CA SER A 209 14.15 -5.21 9.27
C SER A 209 13.88 -5.06 10.79
N GLU A 210 14.92 -5.18 11.61
CA GLU A 210 14.80 -5.00 13.07
C GLU A 210 14.20 -3.63 13.46
N PRO A 211 14.64 -2.49 12.87
CA PRO A 211 13.99 -1.19 13.13
C PRO A 211 12.52 -1.15 12.72
N GLU A 212 12.14 -1.82 11.63
CA GLU A 212 10.73 -1.89 11.20
C GLU A 212 9.88 -2.72 12.18
N VAL A 213 10.40 -3.79 12.74
CA VAL A 213 9.71 -4.57 13.80
C VAL A 213 9.41 -3.68 14.99
N GLU A 214 10.39 -2.90 15.47
CA GLU A 214 10.20 -1.97 16.58
C GLU A 214 9.19 -0.85 16.23
N LEU A 215 9.25 -0.34 15.02
CA LEU A 215 8.27 0.64 14.54
C LEU A 215 6.85 0.08 14.52
N VAL A 216 6.67 -1.15 14.02
CA VAL A 216 5.36 -1.82 14.00
C VAL A 216 4.81 -2.00 15.42
N ARG A 217 5.64 -2.46 16.38
CA ARG A 217 5.26 -2.61 17.79
C ARG A 217 4.80 -1.28 18.39
N ARG A 218 5.59 -0.22 18.18
CA ARG A 218 5.27 1.12 18.68
C ARG A 218 3.94 1.61 18.11
N LEU A 219 3.80 1.62 16.78
CA LEU A 219 2.58 2.10 16.12
C LEU A 219 1.35 1.25 16.48
N ARG A 220 1.53 -0.06 16.68
CA ARG A 220 0.46 -0.94 17.18
C ARG A 220 -0.04 -0.51 18.56
N LEU A 221 0.86 -0.11 19.46
CA LEU A 221 0.51 0.39 20.80
C LEU A 221 -0.12 1.79 20.73
N ASP A 222 0.46 2.70 19.95
CA ASP A 222 -0.03 4.07 19.81
C ASP A 222 -1.46 4.12 19.24
N HIS A 223 -1.79 3.16 18.36
CA HIS A 223 -3.10 3.05 17.69
C HIS A 223 -3.95 1.89 18.18
N ARG A 224 -3.69 1.35 19.37
CA ARG A 224 -4.37 0.15 19.92
C ARG A 224 -5.90 0.25 19.97
N ASP A 225 -6.44 1.46 20.16
CA ASP A 225 -7.87 1.72 20.24
C ASP A 225 -8.51 2.04 18.87
N ASN A 226 -7.72 2.04 17.81
CA ASN A 226 -8.22 2.29 16.45
C ASN A 226 -8.93 1.04 15.92
N VAL A 227 -10.16 1.21 15.42
CA VAL A 227 -11.02 0.11 14.95
C VAL A 227 -10.36 -0.71 13.85
N ALA A 228 -9.65 -0.07 12.91
CA ALA A 228 -8.95 -0.78 11.84
C ALA A 228 -7.78 -1.63 12.38
N VAL A 229 -7.09 -1.14 13.42
CA VAL A 229 -5.99 -1.88 14.06
C VAL A 229 -6.52 -3.07 14.87
N ILE A 230 -7.61 -2.88 15.63
CA ILE A 230 -8.28 -3.98 16.34
C ILE A 230 -8.73 -5.05 15.33
N ARG A 231 -9.40 -4.63 14.24
CA ARG A 231 -9.87 -5.56 13.23
C ARG A 231 -8.73 -6.30 12.53
N ALA A 232 -7.59 -5.64 12.27
CA ALA A 232 -6.41 -6.29 11.70
C ALA A 232 -5.86 -7.39 12.62
N ALA A 233 -5.86 -7.17 13.95
CA ALA A 233 -5.46 -8.20 14.92
C ALA A 233 -6.41 -9.41 14.90
N GLU A 234 -7.72 -9.19 14.82
CA GLU A 234 -8.71 -10.26 14.67
C GLU A 234 -8.48 -11.05 13.37
N ILE A 235 -8.28 -10.36 12.23
CA ILE A 235 -7.98 -10.97 10.94
C ILE A 235 -6.69 -11.80 11.02
N ALA A 236 -5.63 -11.26 11.63
CA ALA A 236 -4.37 -11.97 11.81
C ALA A 236 -4.58 -13.28 12.62
N ALA A 237 -5.32 -13.22 13.71
CA ALA A 237 -5.61 -14.40 14.54
C ALA A 237 -6.49 -15.43 13.80
N GLU A 238 -7.53 -15.00 13.09
CA GLU A 238 -8.48 -15.89 12.42
C GLU A 238 -7.89 -16.52 11.17
N PHE A 239 -7.26 -15.70 10.27
CA PHE A 239 -6.85 -16.16 8.94
C PHE A 239 -5.37 -16.55 8.85
N PHE A 240 -4.55 -16.20 9.84
CA PHE A 240 -3.11 -16.49 9.87
C PHE A 240 -2.66 -17.09 11.21
N GLY A 241 -3.58 -17.50 12.08
CA GLY A 241 -3.28 -18.05 13.42
C GLY A 241 -2.59 -19.42 13.40
N SER A 242 -2.63 -20.15 12.28
CA SER A 242 -1.97 -21.46 12.13
C SER A 242 -1.62 -21.74 10.67
N VAL A 243 -0.76 -22.73 10.43
CA VAL A 243 -0.38 -23.16 9.07
C VAL A 243 -1.53 -23.75 8.25
N THR A 244 -2.65 -24.07 8.88
CA THR A 244 -3.87 -24.58 8.25
C THR A 244 -4.98 -23.54 8.12
N SER A 245 -4.75 -22.32 8.62
CA SER A 245 -5.70 -21.23 8.51
C SER A 245 -5.91 -20.81 7.05
N LEU A 246 -7.12 -20.30 6.74
CA LEU A 246 -7.54 -20.00 5.37
C LEU A 246 -6.61 -19.02 4.65
N GLY A 247 -6.13 -17.97 5.31
CA GLY A 247 -5.18 -17.01 4.74
C GLY A 247 -3.87 -17.68 4.32
N VAL A 248 -3.36 -18.60 5.15
CA VAL A 248 -2.14 -19.36 4.84
C VAL A 248 -2.36 -20.33 3.67
N LEU A 249 -3.51 -20.98 3.59
CA LEU A 249 -3.83 -21.84 2.45
C LEU A 249 -3.90 -21.01 1.17
N ARG A 250 -4.55 -19.85 1.20
CA ARG A 250 -4.61 -18.93 0.04
C ARG A 250 -3.23 -18.41 -0.38
N MET A 251 -2.36 -18.11 0.58
CA MET A 251 -0.98 -17.75 0.32
C MET A 251 -0.22 -18.86 -0.41
N ARG A 252 -0.32 -20.12 0.07
CA ARG A 252 0.33 -21.28 -0.52
C ARG A 252 -0.21 -21.65 -1.91
N GLU A 253 -1.49 -21.38 -2.18
CA GLU A 253 -2.11 -21.57 -3.49
C GLU A 253 -1.64 -20.56 -4.54
N HIS A 254 -0.92 -19.52 -4.16
CA HIS A 254 -0.46 -18.50 -5.09
C HIS A 254 0.68 -19.03 -5.97
N ALA A 255 0.63 -18.74 -7.28
CA ALA A 255 1.62 -19.23 -8.25
C ALA A 255 3.07 -18.74 -8.01
N LEU A 256 3.24 -17.67 -7.21
CA LEU A 256 4.54 -17.13 -6.82
C LEU A 256 4.97 -17.57 -5.41
N ALA A 257 4.18 -18.41 -4.72
CA ALA A 257 4.60 -19.02 -3.48
C ALA A 257 5.78 -19.97 -3.75
N GLY A 258 6.87 -19.80 -3.02
CA GLY A 258 8.06 -20.66 -3.13
C GLY A 258 8.00 -21.84 -2.17
N GLU A 259 8.71 -22.93 -2.48
CA GLU A 259 8.88 -24.07 -1.57
C GLU A 259 9.72 -23.71 -0.34
N ASP A 260 10.61 -22.71 -0.48
CA ASP A 260 11.53 -22.27 0.57
C ASP A 260 10.91 -21.25 1.55
N MET A 261 9.61 -20.96 1.41
CA MET A 261 8.89 -20.04 2.31
C MET A 261 8.89 -20.56 3.74
N ARG A 262 9.35 -19.74 4.69
CA ARG A 262 9.39 -20.04 6.12
C ARG A 262 8.12 -19.56 6.81
N VAL A 263 7.03 -20.28 6.55
CA VAL A 263 5.68 -19.85 6.93
C VAL A 263 5.52 -19.76 8.44
N GLU A 264 5.99 -20.75 9.20
CA GLU A 264 5.91 -20.75 10.66
C GLU A 264 6.59 -19.52 11.28
N GLU A 265 7.82 -19.20 10.86
CA GLU A 265 8.57 -18.06 11.38
C GLU A 265 7.82 -16.72 11.09
N ALA A 266 7.23 -16.59 9.91
CA ALA A 266 6.41 -15.42 9.58
C ALA A 266 5.14 -15.32 10.42
N LEU A 267 4.47 -16.45 10.69
CA LEU A 267 3.26 -16.49 11.52
C LEU A 267 3.58 -16.19 12.99
N ASP A 268 4.73 -16.65 13.49
CA ASP A 268 5.18 -16.36 14.84
C ASP A 268 5.39 -14.85 15.01
N MET A 269 6.06 -14.22 14.04
CA MET A 269 6.23 -12.76 14.03
C MET A 269 4.89 -12.03 13.95
N LEU A 270 3.98 -12.46 13.06
CA LEU A 270 2.67 -11.81 12.94
C LEU A 270 1.88 -11.89 14.27
N ARG A 271 1.91 -13.04 14.92
CA ARG A 271 1.29 -13.21 16.24
C ARG A 271 1.92 -12.29 17.27
N GLU A 272 3.24 -12.20 17.32
CA GLU A 272 3.94 -11.30 18.24
C GLU A 272 3.57 -9.83 18.01
N LEU A 273 3.50 -9.39 16.76
CA LEU A 273 3.17 -8.00 16.41
C LEU A 273 1.71 -7.62 16.71
N PHE A 274 0.77 -8.57 16.63
CA PHE A 274 -0.67 -8.30 16.75
C PHE A 274 -1.34 -8.88 18.00
N ASN A 275 -0.65 -9.71 18.82
CA ASN A 275 -1.23 -10.17 20.07
C ASN A 275 -1.44 -9.02 21.06
N ALA A 276 -2.62 -9.04 21.69
CA ALA A 276 -3.07 -7.99 22.62
C ALA A 276 -2.40 -8.02 24.00
N GLU A 277 -1.59 -9.06 24.30
CA GLU A 277 -1.03 -9.33 25.64
C GLU A 277 0.45 -8.92 25.81
N ALA A 278 1.04 -8.23 24.82
CA ALA A 278 2.42 -7.77 24.90
C ALA A 278 2.50 -6.27 25.24
#